data_917d76f2d18c300dacbdba8f85884d35
#
_entry.id   917d76f2d18c300dacbdba8f85884d35
#
_cell.length_a   1.000
_cell.length_b   1.000
_cell.length_c   1.000
_cell.angle_alpha   90.00
_cell.angle_beta   90.00
_cell.angle_gamma   90.00
#
_symmetry.space_group_name_H-M   'P 1'
#
loop_
_entity.id
_entity.type
_entity.pdbx_description
1 polymer ?
#
loop_
_entity_poly.entity_id
_entity_poly.type
_entity_poly.pdbx_seq_one_letter_code
_entity_poly.pdbx_strand_id
1 'polypeptide(L)'
;MDQPKVERMLRLMKMMSGNTNYTVEELADRLGMSYRSVYRYIDTFKASGFVVEKIQKNIYKISKIPRSYVDMKNLIYFSEEEAYLVNELINCI
;
A
#
# COMPACT_ATOMS: atom_id res chain seq x y z
N MET A 1 8.91 16.72 6.89
CA MET A 1 8.92 15.34 6.47
C MET A 1 7.54 14.71 6.58
N ASP A 2 7.12 13.98 5.56
CA ASP A 2 5.77 13.44 5.49
C ASP A 2 5.66 12.03 6.05
N GLN A 3 6.10 11.84 7.30
CA GLN A 3 5.98 10.54 7.92
C GLN A 3 4.54 10.02 7.98
N PRO A 4 3.54 10.84 8.36
CA PRO A 4 2.17 10.36 8.35
C PRO A 4 1.70 9.89 6.97
N LYS A 5 2.16 10.56 5.93
CA LYS A 5 1.80 10.21 4.56
C LYS A 5 2.44 8.90 4.14
N VAL A 6 3.72 8.73 4.42
CA VAL A 6 4.44 7.49 4.14
C VAL A 6 3.84 6.33 4.94
N GLU A 7 3.53 6.57 6.20
CA GLU A 7 2.92 5.56 7.05
C GLU A 7 1.58 5.09 6.51
N ARG A 8 0.73 6.02 6.07
CA ARG A 8 -0.56 5.66 5.49
C ARG A 8 -0.38 4.84 4.23
N MET A 9 0.56 5.21 3.39
CA MET A 9 0.84 4.48 2.16
C MET A 9 1.27 3.04 2.47
N LEU A 10 2.18 2.87 3.43
CA LEU A 10 2.66 1.55 3.80
C LEU A 10 1.55 0.71 4.42
N ARG A 11 0.72 1.30 5.25
CA ARG A 11 -0.42 0.60 5.84
C ARG A 11 -1.41 0.16 4.77
N LEU A 12 -1.67 1.04 3.81
CA LEU A 12 -2.57 0.72 2.71
C LEU A 12 -2.02 -0.44 1.89
N MET A 13 -0.73 -0.41 1.57
CA MET A 13 -0.09 -1.52 0.87
C MET A 13 -0.24 -2.83 1.63
N LYS A 14 0.01 -2.80 2.93
CA LYS A 14 -0.09 -3.99 3.77
C LYS A 14 -1.52 -4.53 3.80
N MET A 15 -2.49 -3.65 3.95
CA MET A 15 -3.90 -4.06 3.99
C MET A 15 -4.35 -4.64 2.65
N MET A 16 -3.92 -4.05 1.56
CA MET A 16 -4.29 -4.51 0.22
C MET A 16 -3.56 -5.78 -0.19
N SER A 17 -2.42 -6.06 0.40
CA SER A 17 -1.60 -7.24 0.07
C SER A 17 -1.89 -8.44 0.94
N GLY A 18 -2.59 -8.24 2.06
CA GLY A 18 -2.87 -9.31 3.01
C GLY A 18 -4.00 -10.22 2.56
N ASN A 19 -4.37 -11.14 3.43
CA ASN A 19 -5.40 -12.12 3.13
C ASN A 19 -6.82 -11.60 3.29
N THR A 20 -6.98 -10.49 4.01
CA THR A 20 -8.29 -9.90 4.24
C THR A 20 -8.68 -9.02 3.06
N ASN A 21 -9.92 -9.16 2.61
CA ASN A 21 -10.44 -8.33 1.53
C ASN A 21 -11.17 -7.12 2.11
N TYR A 22 -10.54 -5.96 2.02
CA TYR A 22 -11.14 -4.72 2.50
C TYR A 22 -11.79 -3.99 1.35
N THR A 23 -12.97 -3.42 1.60
CA THR A 23 -13.59 -2.51 0.63
C THR A 23 -12.85 -1.18 0.69
N VAL A 24 -13.04 -0.37 -0.35
CA VAL A 24 -12.46 0.98 -0.38
C VAL A 24 -12.97 1.80 0.82
N GLU A 25 -14.24 1.63 1.19
CA GLU A 25 -14.81 2.32 2.33
C GLU A 25 -14.11 1.93 3.63
N GLU A 26 -13.85 0.63 3.80
CA GLU A 26 -13.14 0.15 4.98
C GLU A 26 -11.71 0.67 5.03
N LEU A 27 -11.04 0.70 3.89
CA LEU A 27 -9.67 1.23 3.82
C LEU A 27 -9.66 2.71 4.19
N ALA A 28 -10.59 3.48 3.63
CA ALA A 28 -10.70 4.90 3.92
C ALA A 28 -10.96 5.14 5.40
N ASP A 29 -11.89 4.39 5.97
CA ASP A 29 -12.27 4.54 7.37
C ASP A 29 -11.11 4.19 8.31
N ARG A 30 -10.46 3.05 8.08
CA ARG A 30 -9.38 2.59 8.95
C ARG A 30 -8.14 3.48 8.89
N LEU A 31 -7.89 4.09 7.73
CA LEU A 31 -6.72 4.93 7.54
C LEU A 31 -7.02 6.42 7.74
N GLY A 32 -8.27 6.75 8.01
CA GLY A 32 -8.65 8.14 8.23
C GLY A 32 -8.47 9.02 7.00
N MET A 33 -8.79 8.50 5.83
CA MET A 33 -8.69 9.26 4.59
C MET A 33 -9.98 9.13 3.77
N SER A 34 -10.12 9.97 2.75
CA SER A 34 -11.28 9.93 1.88
C SER A 34 -11.17 8.83 0.84
N TYR A 35 -12.29 8.45 0.24
CA TYR A 35 -12.31 7.50 -0.89
C TYR A 35 -11.40 7.98 -2.01
N ARG A 36 -11.46 9.29 -2.29
CA ARG A 36 -10.65 9.88 -3.34
C ARG A 36 -9.17 9.64 -3.09
N SER A 37 -8.75 9.78 -1.85
CA SER A 37 -7.35 9.53 -1.48
C SER A 37 -6.98 8.07 -1.67
N VAL A 38 -7.88 7.15 -1.30
CA VAL A 38 -7.63 5.72 -1.50
C VAL A 38 -7.44 5.41 -2.99
N TYR A 39 -8.35 5.90 -3.84
CA TYR A 39 -8.23 5.68 -5.28
C TYR A 39 -6.97 6.32 -5.86
N ARG A 40 -6.58 7.48 -5.34
CA ARG A 40 -5.37 8.15 -5.77
C ARG A 40 -4.13 7.31 -5.46
N TYR A 41 -4.08 6.71 -4.26
CA TYR A 41 -3.00 5.82 -3.90
C TYR A 41 -2.99 4.57 -4.78
N ILE A 42 -4.15 4.02 -5.07
CA ILE A 42 -4.26 2.86 -5.95
C ILE A 42 -3.69 3.21 -7.34
N ASP A 43 -4.05 4.38 -7.87
CA ASP A 43 -3.53 4.82 -9.16
C ASP A 43 -2.01 5.01 -9.10
N THR A 44 -1.51 5.54 -8.00
CA THR A 44 -0.08 5.71 -7.79
C THR A 44 0.64 4.36 -7.76
N PHE A 45 0.06 3.38 -7.08
CA PHE A 45 0.63 2.03 -7.06
C PHE A 45 0.71 1.45 -8.46
N LYS A 46 -0.36 1.56 -9.23
CA LYS A 46 -0.39 1.08 -10.61
C LYS A 46 0.67 1.78 -11.46
N ALA A 47 0.78 3.09 -11.33
CA ALA A 47 1.76 3.86 -12.07
C ALA A 47 3.19 3.50 -11.69
N SER A 48 3.38 3.00 -10.48
CA SER A 48 4.70 2.59 -9.98
C SER A 48 5.03 1.13 -10.30
N GLY A 49 4.16 0.44 -11.03
CA GLY A 49 4.42 -0.93 -11.44
C GLY A 49 3.82 -2.01 -10.56
N PHE A 50 3.02 -1.62 -9.57
CA PHE A 50 2.29 -2.59 -8.75
C PHE A 50 1.17 -3.21 -9.58
N VAL A 51 0.94 -4.49 -9.39
CA VAL A 51 -0.20 -5.15 -10.03
C VAL A 51 -1.36 -5.11 -9.03
N VAL A 52 -2.38 -4.33 -9.36
CA VAL A 52 -3.56 -4.16 -8.53
C VAL A 52 -4.74 -4.77 -9.26
N GLU A 53 -5.41 -5.72 -8.63
CA GLU A 53 -6.54 -6.41 -9.22
C GLU A 53 -7.83 -6.01 -8.52
N LYS A 54 -8.86 -5.79 -9.32
CA LYS A 54 -10.20 -5.52 -8.79
C LYS A 54 -10.90 -6.87 -8.62
N ILE A 55 -11.04 -7.30 -7.37
CA ILE A 55 -11.66 -8.59 -7.05
C ILE A 55 -13.18 -8.50 -7.16
N GLN A 56 -13.75 -7.47 -6.55
CA GLN A 56 -15.17 -7.20 -6.56
C GLN A 56 -15.37 -5.70 -6.73
N LYS A 57 -16.62 -5.26 -6.74
CA LYS A 57 -16.98 -3.89 -7.05
C LYS A 57 -16.15 -2.84 -6.30
N ASN A 58 -15.94 -3.04 -5.01
CA ASN A 58 -15.23 -2.08 -4.17
C ASN A 58 -14.00 -2.67 -3.49
N ILE A 59 -13.50 -3.80 -4.00
CA ILE A 59 -12.36 -4.49 -3.38
C ILE A 59 -11.22 -4.58 -4.39
N TYR A 60 -10.09 -4.00 -4.01
CA TYR A 60 -8.86 -4.03 -4.80
C TYR A 60 -7.77 -4.70 -3.99
N LYS A 61 -6.99 -5.54 -4.66
CA LYS A 61 -5.89 -6.27 -4.02
C LYS A 61 -4.61 -6.02 -4.78
N ILE A 62 -3.51 -5.90 -4.04
CA ILE A 62 -2.19 -5.86 -4.64
C ILE A 62 -1.71 -7.30 -4.75
N SER A 63 -1.52 -7.77 -5.98
CA SER A 63 -1.07 -9.13 -6.23
C SER A 63 0.43 -9.22 -6.46
N LYS A 64 1.08 -8.09 -6.75
CA LYS A 64 2.52 -8.08 -6.98
C LYS A 64 3.10 -6.70 -6.71
N ILE A 65 4.22 -6.68 -6.00
CA ILE A 65 4.97 -5.46 -5.73
C ILE A 65 6.21 -5.47 -6.63
N PRO A 66 6.48 -4.37 -7.35
CA PRO A 66 7.63 -4.33 -8.26
C PRO A 66 8.94 -4.41 -7.50
N ARG A 67 9.92 -5.05 -8.11
CA ARG A 67 11.23 -5.20 -7.50
C ARG A 67 11.90 -3.84 -7.24
N SER A 68 11.65 -2.88 -8.12
CA SER A 68 12.21 -1.54 -7.97
C SER A 68 11.81 -0.90 -6.64
N TYR A 69 10.66 -1.27 -6.10
CA TYR A 69 10.23 -0.76 -4.80
C TYR A 69 11.14 -1.23 -3.67
N VAL A 70 11.65 -2.44 -3.77
CA VAL A 70 12.59 -2.99 -2.79
C VAL A 70 13.85 -2.13 -2.75
N ASP A 71 14.30 -1.66 -3.91
CA ASP A 71 15.47 -0.81 -3.99
C ASP A 71 15.21 0.59 -3.43
N MET A 72 13.98 1.07 -3.55
CA MET A 72 13.60 2.39 -3.05
C MET A 72 13.81 2.54 -1.55
N LYS A 73 13.61 1.46 -0.80
CA LYS A 73 13.79 1.52 0.65
C LYS A 73 15.22 1.86 1.03
N ASN A 74 16.18 1.62 0.14
CA ASN A 74 17.58 1.95 0.36
C ASN A 74 17.89 3.41 0.05
N LEU A 75 17.01 4.07 -0.70
CA LEU A 75 17.17 5.46 -1.10
C LEU A 75 16.39 6.41 -0.20
N ILE A 76 15.35 5.89 0.46
CA ILE A 76 14.48 6.66 1.33
C ILE A 76 14.74 6.22 2.76
N TYR A 77 14.98 7.20 3.62
CA TYR A 77 15.24 6.91 5.03
C TYR A 77 13.92 6.65 5.75
N PHE A 78 13.65 5.38 6.01
CA PHE A 78 12.51 4.96 6.81
C PHE A 78 12.94 4.79 8.26
N SER A 79 12.01 4.94 9.18
CA SER A 79 12.22 4.49 10.56
C SER A 79 12.33 2.98 10.57
N GLU A 80 12.81 2.40 11.68
CA GLU A 80 12.91 0.95 11.78
C GLU A 80 11.56 0.27 11.59
N GLU A 81 10.52 0.87 12.14
CA GLU A 81 9.16 0.32 11.99
C GLU A 81 8.71 0.34 10.55
N GLU A 82 8.97 1.43 9.86
CA GLU A 82 8.58 1.56 8.46
C GLU A 82 9.35 0.57 7.59
N ALA A 83 10.64 0.41 7.85
CA ALA A 83 11.46 -0.55 7.12
C ALA A 83 10.97 -1.98 7.38
N TYR A 84 10.56 -2.27 8.60
CA TYR A 84 10.01 -3.57 8.95
C TYR A 84 8.73 -3.85 8.19
N LEU A 85 7.83 -2.88 8.11
CA LEU A 85 6.59 -3.02 7.36
C LEU A 85 6.85 -3.30 5.88
N VAL A 86 7.80 -2.60 5.29
CA VAL A 86 8.17 -2.81 3.89
C VAL A 86 8.68 -4.24 3.70
N ASN A 87 9.55 -4.71 4.60
CA ASN A 87 10.08 -6.06 4.53
C ASN A 87 8.98 -7.11 4.68
N GLU A 88 8.02 -6.88 5.58
CA GLU A 88 6.89 -7.79 5.74
C GLU A 88 6.07 -7.90 4.46
N LEU A 89 5.81 -6.78 3.81
CA LEU A 89 5.06 -6.78 2.56
C LEU A 89 5.76 -7.60 1.49
N ILE A 90 7.05 -7.42 1.37
CA ILE A 90 7.87 -8.15 0.39
C ILE A 90 7.84 -9.65 0.69
N ASN A 91 7.91 -10.02 1.95
CA ASN A 91 7.93 -11.43 2.35
C ASN A 91 6.55 -12.09 2.23
N CYS A 92 5.49 -11.30 2.28
CA CYS A 92 4.12 -11.83 2.17
C CYS A 92 3.70 -12.10 0.73
N ILE A 93 4.43 -11.56 -0.22
CA ILE A 93 4.16 -11.69 -1.64
C ILE A 93 5.22 -12.53 -2.32
#